data_cdb40d179873088fa7c27b79c0b9cd81
#
_entry.id   cdb40d179873088fa7c27b79c0b9cd81
#
_cell.length_a   1.000
_cell.length_b   1.000
_cell.length_c   1.000
_cell.angle_alpha   90.00
_cell.angle_beta   90.00
_cell.angle_gamma   90.00
#
_symmetry.space_group_name_H-M   'P 1'
#
loop_
_entity.id
_entity.type
_entity.pdbx_description
1 polymer ?
#
loop_
_entity_poly.entity_id
_entity_poly.type
_entity_poly.pdbx_seq_one_letter_code
_entity_poly.pdbx_strand_id
1 'polypeptide(L)'
;MFALLETPADLRPWVRCIWTLHGEANVQPDPPIAPDGCCEWIVHVGQPPSMAVGEHWVRQPREFLFGQLDGPLHLHADQGMALLAVRFHPQAVAPLLRVRGSALLAQPLELPQLDHRLRRFHAGDAHASIASAYSALLAVLRKLARDARAFDPLVQEALHRVESAPGQRAAALSRQLCVSARTLERRFLQNTGLGVKAYLRIRRMQQSLQQLSQPHASAADVAHALGYADQAHLTRELVALAGVRPRDLMASGGQASAVTP
;
A
#
# COMPACT_ATOMS: atom_id res chain seq x y z
N MET A 1 -8.32 -16.96 4.01
CA MET A 1 -8.71 -16.97 2.59
C MET A 1 -8.76 -15.53 2.08
N PHE A 2 -8.04 -15.24 1.00
CA PHE A 2 -8.02 -13.94 0.32
C PHE A 2 -8.95 -13.99 -0.91
N ALA A 3 -9.70 -12.90 -1.18
CA ALA A 3 -10.53 -12.79 -2.37
C ALA A 3 -10.58 -11.34 -2.87
N LEU A 4 -10.51 -11.18 -4.19
CA LEU A 4 -10.77 -9.90 -4.85
C LEU A 4 -12.27 -9.73 -5.07
N LEU A 5 -12.76 -8.53 -4.79
CA LEU A 5 -14.13 -8.12 -5.12
C LEU A 5 -14.13 -7.22 -6.35
N GLU A 6 -15.29 -7.11 -6.98
CA GLU A 6 -15.45 -6.22 -8.12
C GLU A 6 -15.18 -4.76 -7.72
N THR A 7 -14.36 -4.06 -8.52
CA THR A 7 -14.21 -2.61 -8.45
C THR A 7 -15.09 -1.98 -9.52
N PRO A 8 -16.17 -1.27 -9.12
CA PRO A 8 -17.07 -0.61 -10.09
C PRO A 8 -16.33 0.35 -11.00
N ALA A 9 -16.75 0.43 -12.28
CA ALA A 9 -16.06 1.20 -13.31
C ALA A 9 -15.92 2.69 -12.95
N ASP A 10 -16.90 3.27 -12.28
CA ASP A 10 -16.92 4.67 -11.82
C ASP A 10 -15.89 4.96 -10.71
N LEU A 11 -15.41 3.93 -10.00
CA LEU A 11 -14.41 4.05 -8.94
C LEU A 11 -12.99 3.65 -9.37
N ARG A 12 -12.81 3.01 -10.53
CA ARG A 12 -11.49 2.58 -11.03
C ARG A 12 -10.44 3.70 -11.15
N PRO A 13 -10.77 4.98 -11.41
CA PRO A 13 -9.75 6.03 -11.38
C PRO A 13 -9.12 6.26 -10.00
N TRP A 14 -9.82 5.88 -8.93
CA TRP A 14 -9.43 6.09 -7.53
C TRP A 14 -8.94 4.81 -6.86
N VAL A 15 -9.62 3.70 -7.15
CA VAL A 15 -9.48 2.41 -6.48
C VAL A 15 -8.74 1.44 -7.38
N ARG A 16 -7.61 0.93 -6.89
CA ARG A 16 -6.82 -0.10 -7.58
C ARG A 16 -7.50 -1.46 -7.50
N CYS A 17 -7.93 -1.86 -6.30
CA CYS A 17 -8.71 -3.06 -6.06
C CYS A 17 -9.47 -2.96 -4.74
N ILE A 18 -10.49 -3.83 -4.61
CA ILE A 18 -11.20 -4.09 -3.36
C ILE A 18 -10.98 -5.56 -3.03
N TRP A 19 -10.62 -5.87 -1.81
CA TRP A 19 -10.29 -7.23 -1.41
C TRP A 19 -10.76 -7.56 0.00
N THR A 20 -10.90 -8.83 0.28
CA THR A 20 -11.28 -9.36 1.59
C THR A 20 -10.25 -10.37 2.07
N LEU A 21 -10.06 -10.43 3.36
CA LEU A 21 -9.26 -11.42 4.02
C LEU A 21 -10.04 -12.05 5.16
N HIS A 22 -10.07 -13.39 5.16
CA HIS A 22 -10.49 -14.19 6.29
C HIS A 22 -9.27 -15.01 6.76
N GLY A 23 -8.85 -14.79 7.98
CA GLY A 23 -7.72 -15.48 8.61
C GLY A 23 -8.15 -16.29 9.83
N GLU A 24 -7.41 -17.34 10.13
CA GLU A 24 -7.59 -18.14 11.34
C GLU A 24 -7.04 -17.40 12.58
N ALA A 25 -7.34 -17.92 13.77
CA ALA A 25 -6.80 -17.39 15.02
C ALA A 25 -5.31 -17.73 15.18
N ASN A 26 -4.61 -16.93 15.98
CA ASN A 26 -3.18 -17.08 16.31
C ASN A 26 -2.24 -17.09 15.09
N VAL A 27 -2.57 -16.25 14.08
CA VAL A 27 -1.76 -16.11 12.88
C VAL A 27 -0.97 -14.82 12.93
N GLN A 28 0.32 -14.91 12.67
CA GLN A 28 1.18 -13.81 12.27
C GLN A 28 1.47 -13.98 10.78
N PRO A 29 1.23 -12.96 9.94
CA PRO A 29 1.69 -13.02 8.57
C PRO A 29 3.21 -13.20 8.53
N ASP A 30 3.66 -14.27 7.86
CA ASP A 30 5.06 -14.52 7.58
C ASP A 30 5.21 -14.78 6.08
N PRO A 31 5.85 -13.90 5.36
CA PRO A 31 6.54 -12.68 5.79
C PRO A 31 5.60 -11.53 6.21
N PRO A 32 6.16 -10.48 6.86
CA PRO A 32 5.42 -9.26 7.17
C PRO A 32 4.85 -8.59 5.92
N ILE A 33 3.84 -7.72 6.12
CA ILE A 33 3.26 -6.96 5.00
C ILE A 33 4.27 -5.92 4.53
N ALA A 34 4.69 -6.05 3.28
CA ALA A 34 5.66 -5.13 2.66
C ALA A 34 4.97 -3.89 2.06
N PRO A 35 5.65 -2.71 2.06
CA PRO A 35 5.17 -1.52 1.37
C PRO A 35 4.91 -1.76 -0.12
N ASP A 36 3.86 -1.18 -0.66
CA ASP A 36 3.55 -1.24 -2.09
C ASP A 36 3.35 0.16 -2.73
N GLY A 37 3.40 1.20 -1.90
CA GLY A 37 3.19 2.57 -2.32
C GLY A 37 1.73 2.97 -2.45
N CYS A 38 0.82 2.22 -1.83
CA CYS A 38 -0.62 2.48 -1.80
C CYS A 38 -1.11 2.76 -0.38
N CYS A 39 -2.17 3.54 -0.26
CA CYS A 39 -2.95 3.63 0.97
C CYS A 39 -4.11 2.64 0.92
N GLU A 40 -4.57 2.19 2.07
CA GLU A 40 -5.69 1.28 2.17
C GLU A 40 -6.73 1.76 3.18
N TRP A 41 -8.01 1.74 2.79
CA TRP A 41 -9.10 1.89 3.73
C TRP A 41 -9.52 0.50 4.19
N ILE A 42 -9.34 0.23 5.49
CA ILE A 42 -9.57 -1.07 6.10
C ILE A 42 -10.81 -1.01 7.00
N VAL A 43 -11.68 -1.99 6.85
CA VAL A 43 -12.87 -2.22 7.71
C VAL A 43 -12.79 -3.64 8.26
N HIS A 44 -12.61 -3.77 9.56
CA HIS A 44 -12.67 -5.06 10.25
C HIS A 44 -14.12 -5.43 10.54
N VAL A 45 -14.56 -6.53 9.95
CA VAL A 45 -15.86 -7.16 10.25
C VAL A 45 -15.74 -8.07 11.46
N GLY A 46 -14.58 -8.72 11.62
CA GLY A 46 -14.19 -9.49 12.82
C GLY A 46 -13.47 -8.64 13.86
N GLN A 47 -12.72 -9.33 14.72
CA GLN A 47 -11.83 -8.66 15.67
C GLN A 47 -10.60 -8.10 14.94
N PRO A 48 -10.26 -6.81 15.18
CA PRO A 48 -9.06 -6.25 14.61
C PRO A 48 -7.80 -6.94 15.15
N PRO A 49 -6.78 -7.21 14.32
CA PRO A 49 -5.48 -7.69 14.79
C PRO A 49 -4.73 -6.59 15.55
N SER A 50 -3.68 -6.97 16.26
CA SER A 50 -2.68 -6.04 16.77
C SER A 50 -1.57 -5.84 15.74
N MET A 51 -0.99 -4.64 15.71
CA MET A 51 0.17 -4.31 14.89
C MET A 51 1.34 -3.92 15.79
N ALA A 52 2.56 -4.21 15.36
CA ALA A 52 3.76 -3.78 16.06
C ALA A 52 3.99 -2.27 15.88
N VAL A 53 4.19 -1.57 16.99
CA VAL A 53 4.57 -0.14 17.04
C VAL A 53 5.77 -0.03 17.98
N GLY A 54 6.98 0.04 17.43
CA GLY A 54 8.19 -0.12 18.22
C GLY A 54 8.24 -1.48 18.90
N GLU A 55 8.38 -1.49 20.22
CA GLU A 55 8.41 -2.74 21.03
C GLU A 55 7.02 -3.18 21.54
N HIS A 56 5.95 -2.49 21.18
CA HIS A 56 4.61 -2.75 21.67
C HIS A 56 3.68 -3.25 20.59
N TRP A 57 2.66 -4.02 20.99
CA TRP A 57 1.56 -4.42 20.14
C TRP A 57 0.35 -3.54 20.43
N VAL A 58 -0.17 -2.88 19.39
CA VAL A 58 -1.32 -1.98 19.47
C VAL A 58 -2.44 -2.54 18.60
N ARG A 59 -3.63 -2.68 19.17
CA ARG A 59 -4.79 -3.14 18.40
C ARG A 59 -5.17 -2.11 17.34
N GLN A 60 -5.41 -2.58 16.13
CA GLN A 60 -5.88 -1.72 15.04
C GLN A 60 -7.28 -1.18 15.34
N PRO A 61 -7.64 0.03 14.89
CA PRO A 61 -9.02 0.50 14.89
C PRO A 61 -9.92 -0.41 14.05
N ARG A 62 -11.23 -0.43 14.33
CA ARG A 62 -12.17 -1.21 13.51
C ARG A 62 -12.25 -0.71 12.08
N GLU A 63 -12.08 0.58 11.91
CA GLU A 63 -12.13 1.24 10.62
C GLU A 63 -11.14 2.40 10.58
N PHE A 64 -10.31 2.42 9.56
CA PHE A 64 -9.27 3.43 9.40
C PHE A 64 -8.70 3.45 7.97
N LEU A 65 -8.06 4.55 7.63
CA LEU A 65 -7.18 4.62 6.48
C LEU A 65 -5.76 4.26 6.94
N PHE A 66 -5.18 3.19 6.38
CA PHE A 66 -3.75 2.94 6.54
C PHE A 66 -3.00 3.78 5.51
N GLY A 67 -2.09 4.64 6.00
CA GLY A 67 -1.25 5.47 5.14
C GLY A 67 -0.17 4.67 4.42
N GLN A 68 0.68 5.38 3.73
CA GLN A 68 1.82 4.79 3.00
C GLN A 68 2.79 4.10 3.96
N LEU A 69 3.01 2.81 3.78
CA LEU A 69 4.06 2.09 4.51
C LEU A 69 5.45 2.51 4.00
N ASP A 70 6.39 2.65 4.91
CA ASP A 70 7.81 2.93 4.64
C ASP A 70 8.74 1.80 5.10
N GLY A 71 8.19 0.76 5.73
CA GLY A 71 8.86 -0.45 6.19
C GLY A 71 7.87 -1.62 6.38
N PRO A 72 8.35 -2.78 6.86
CA PRO A 72 7.52 -3.96 7.05
C PRO A 72 6.51 -3.75 8.17
N LEU A 73 5.25 -4.13 7.91
CA LEU A 73 4.19 -4.12 8.92
C LEU A 73 4.00 -5.53 9.49
N HIS A 74 4.21 -5.67 10.78
CA HIS A 74 3.95 -6.90 11.52
C HIS A 74 2.56 -6.85 12.15
N LEU A 75 1.78 -7.89 11.92
CA LEU A 75 0.45 -8.08 12.51
C LEU A 75 0.43 -9.34 13.38
N HIS A 76 -0.43 -9.34 14.39
CA HIS A 76 -0.75 -10.50 15.19
C HIS A 76 -2.27 -10.57 15.43
N ALA A 77 -2.87 -11.69 15.06
CA ALA A 77 -4.29 -11.95 15.24
C ALA A 77 -4.50 -13.08 16.27
N ASP A 78 -4.91 -12.71 17.47
CA ASP A 78 -5.24 -13.68 18.55
C ASP A 78 -6.49 -14.50 18.22
N GLN A 79 -7.41 -13.89 17.49
CA GLN A 79 -8.67 -14.48 17.03
C GLN A 79 -8.73 -14.42 15.51
N GLY A 80 -9.60 -15.21 14.91
CA GLY A 80 -9.85 -15.15 13.48
C GLY A 80 -10.18 -13.74 13.03
N MET A 81 -9.54 -13.25 11.99
CA MET A 81 -9.79 -11.93 11.44
C MET A 81 -10.63 -12.01 10.17
N ALA A 82 -11.55 -11.06 10.03
CA ALA A 82 -12.30 -10.84 8.80
C ALA A 82 -12.29 -9.34 8.49
N LEU A 83 -11.82 -8.98 7.31
CA LEU A 83 -11.75 -7.58 6.91
C LEU A 83 -12.11 -7.41 5.43
N LEU A 84 -12.56 -6.20 5.12
CA LEU A 84 -12.68 -5.64 3.78
C LEU A 84 -11.67 -4.50 3.66
N ALA A 85 -10.94 -4.45 2.57
CA ALA A 85 -10.01 -3.37 2.28
C ALA A 85 -10.23 -2.79 0.88
N VAL A 86 -10.07 -1.48 0.78
CA VAL A 86 -10.01 -0.73 -0.48
C VAL A 86 -8.59 -0.22 -0.64
N ARG A 87 -7.89 -0.73 -1.64
CA ARG A 87 -6.57 -0.25 -2.02
C ARG A 87 -6.71 0.85 -3.06
N PHE A 88 -6.16 2.00 -2.75
CA PHE A 88 -6.18 3.16 -3.64
C PHE A 88 -4.98 3.20 -4.58
N HIS A 89 -5.13 3.88 -5.71
CA HIS A 89 -3.97 4.30 -6.48
C HIS A 89 -3.11 5.27 -5.66
N PRO A 90 -1.77 5.29 -5.81
CA PRO A 90 -0.87 6.07 -4.97
C PRO A 90 -1.24 7.55 -4.84
N GLN A 91 -1.74 8.16 -5.90
CA GLN A 91 -2.13 9.57 -5.96
C GLN A 91 -3.59 9.84 -5.59
N ALA A 92 -4.40 8.81 -5.28
CA ALA A 92 -5.86 8.97 -5.22
C ALA A 92 -6.35 9.58 -3.90
N VAL A 93 -5.75 9.22 -2.77
CA VAL A 93 -6.27 9.57 -1.44
C VAL A 93 -6.20 11.06 -1.16
N ALA A 94 -5.11 11.72 -1.53
CA ALA A 94 -4.94 13.16 -1.27
C ALA A 94 -6.03 14.03 -1.94
N PRO A 95 -6.36 13.88 -3.24
CA PRO A 95 -7.45 14.62 -3.85
C PRO A 95 -8.85 14.15 -3.42
N LEU A 96 -9.03 12.85 -3.16
CA LEU A 96 -10.30 12.25 -2.75
C LEU A 96 -10.76 12.77 -1.37
N LEU A 97 -9.84 12.79 -0.41
CA LEU A 97 -10.08 13.26 0.96
C LEU A 97 -9.71 14.73 1.17
N ARG A 98 -9.18 15.41 0.15
CA ARG A 98 -8.74 16.82 0.19
C ARG A 98 -7.69 17.10 1.26
N VAL A 99 -6.89 16.10 1.60
CA VAL A 99 -5.78 16.19 2.56
C VAL A 99 -4.45 16.45 1.85
N ARG A 100 -3.42 16.80 2.62
CA ARG A 100 -2.04 16.84 2.11
C ARG A 100 -1.44 15.43 2.19
N GLY A 101 -0.67 15.03 1.19
CA GLY A 101 0.00 13.74 1.18
C GLY A 101 0.85 13.49 2.43
N SER A 102 1.49 14.53 2.98
CA SER A 102 2.27 14.40 4.22
C SER A 102 1.47 13.91 5.45
N ALA A 103 0.14 13.97 5.41
CA ALA A 103 -0.71 13.38 6.44
C ALA A 103 -0.90 11.85 6.27
N LEU A 104 -0.42 11.26 5.16
CA LEU A 104 -0.68 9.88 4.77
C LEU A 104 0.51 8.95 5.06
N LEU A 105 1.29 9.19 6.11
CA LEU A 105 2.47 8.38 6.42
C LEU A 105 2.17 7.30 7.47
N ALA A 106 2.58 6.09 7.16
CA ALA A 106 2.90 4.90 7.97
C ALA A 106 2.13 4.67 9.29
N GLN A 107 0.87 5.11 9.40
CA GLN A 107 0.05 4.94 10.59
C GLN A 107 -1.43 4.79 10.26
N PRO A 108 -2.20 4.12 11.11
CA PRO A 108 -3.66 4.14 11.03
C PRO A 108 -4.17 5.56 11.27
N LEU A 109 -4.98 6.05 10.35
CA LEU A 109 -5.56 7.38 10.39
C LEU A 109 -7.07 7.25 10.57
N GLU A 110 -7.60 7.83 11.64
CA GLU A 110 -9.04 7.84 11.87
C GLU A 110 -9.74 8.72 10.84
N LEU A 111 -10.70 8.14 10.13
CA LEU A 111 -11.39 8.79 9.02
C LEU A 111 -12.06 10.11 9.37
N PRO A 112 -12.74 10.26 10.54
CA PRO A 112 -13.35 11.54 10.94
C PRO A 112 -12.34 12.67 11.15
N GLN A 113 -11.08 12.34 11.46
CA GLN A 113 -10.00 13.32 11.61
C GLN A 113 -9.43 13.77 10.26
N LEU A 114 -9.46 12.86 9.26
CA LEU A 114 -8.99 13.15 7.91
C LEU A 114 -9.97 14.03 7.14
N ASP A 115 -11.27 13.73 7.23
CA ASP A 115 -12.30 14.42 6.46
C ASP A 115 -13.62 14.50 7.23
N HIS A 116 -14.10 15.72 7.46
CA HIS A 116 -15.37 15.96 8.16
C HIS A 116 -16.58 15.31 7.47
N ARG A 117 -16.52 15.06 6.16
CA ARG A 117 -17.57 14.35 5.40
C ARG A 117 -17.71 12.89 5.86
N LEU A 118 -16.67 12.35 6.53
CA LEU A 118 -16.63 10.99 7.05
C LEU A 118 -17.11 10.89 8.51
N ARG A 119 -17.36 12.02 9.21
CA ARG A 119 -17.83 12.01 10.61
C ARG A 119 -19.16 11.28 10.82
N ARG A 120 -20.00 11.21 9.81
CA ARG A 120 -21.30 10.48 9.84
C ARG A 120 -21.20 9.08 9.25
N PHE A 121 -20.03 8.72 8.75
CA PHE A 121 -19.78 7.36 8.31
C PHE A 121 -19.46 6.54 9.56
N HIS A 122 -20.51 6.00 10.15
CA HIS A 122 -20.37 4.96 11.16
C HIS A 122 -20.64 3.63 10.47
N ALA A 123 -19.61 2.84 10.37
CA ALA A 123 -19.71 1.47 9.89
C ALA A 123 -20.48 0.54 10.85
N GLY A 124 -21.34 1.07 11.72
CA GLY A 124 -22.10 0.28 12.67
C GLY A 124 -22.73 -0.94 12.03
N ASP A 125 -23.49 -0.72 10.95
CA ASP A 125 -24.07 -1.80 10.15
C ASP A 125 -23.07 -2.45 9.19
N ALA A 126 -22.01 -1.74 8.78
CA ALA A 126 -20.96 -2.27 7.91
C ALA A 126 -20.12 -3.35 8.58
N HIS A 127 -20.00 -3.34 9.91
CA HIS A 127 -19.29 -4.40 10.66
C HIS A 127 -20.08 -5.70 10.80
N ALA A 128 -21.35 -5.74 10.38
CA ALA A 128 -22.18 -6.94 10.48
C ALA A 128 -21.77 -8.02 9.47
N SER A 129 -21.29 -7.64 8.28
CA SER A 129 -20.85 -8.57 7.24
C SER A 129 -19.96 -7.87 6.20
N ILE A 130 -19.19 -8.66 5.45
CA ILE A 130 -18.42 -8.17 4.31
C ILE A 130 -19.33 -7.49 3.27
N ALA A 131 -20.51 -8.04 3.01
CA ALA A 131 -21.45 -7.49 2.04
C ALA A 131 -21.98 -6.11 2.48
N SER A 132 -22.30 -5.95 3.76
CA SER A 132 -22.72 -4.65 4.33
C SER A 132 -21.57 -3.63 4.26
N ALA A 133 -20.36 -4.03 4.65
CA ALA A 133 -19.18 -3.19 4.57
C ALA A 133 -18.89 -2.74 3.13
N TYR A 134 -18.96 -3.66 2.18
CA TYR A 134 -18.74 -3.37 0.76
C TYR A 134 -19.76 -2.34 0.22
N SER A 135 -21.04 -2.55 0.48
CA SER A 135 -22.10 -1.64 0.03
C SER A 135 -21.95 -0.24 0.63
N ALA A 136 -21.65 -0.16 1.94
CA ALA A 136 -21.44 1.10 2.64
C ALA A 136 -20.21 1.85 2.10
N LEU A 137 -19.10 1.15 1.92
CA LEU A 137 -17.87 1.73 1.35
C LEU A 137 -18.09 2.27 -0.06
N LEU A 138 -18.75 1.53 -0.94
CA LEU A 138 -19.03 1.99 -2.30
C LEU A 138 -19.87 3.28 -2.30
N ALA A 139 -20.88 3.38 -1.45
CA ALA A 139 -21.72 4.57 -1.34
C ALA A 139 -20.91 5.80 -0.92
N VAL A 140 -20.01 5.63 0.07
CA VAL A 140 -19.15 6.72 0.55
C VAL A 140 -18.10 7.09 -0.50
N LEU A 141 -17.43 6.12 -1.10
CA LEU A 141 -16.42 6.38 -2.13
C LEU A 141 -17.01 7.15 -3.32
N ARG A 142 -18.21 6.81 -3.77
CA ARG A 142 -18.91 7.55 -4.82
C ARG A 142 -19.23 8.99 -4.42
N LYS A 143 -19.60 9.22 -3.17
CA LYS A 143 -19.81 10.57 -2.65
C LYS A 143 -18.51 11.36 -2.63
N LEU A 144 -17.42 10.77 -2.14
CA LEU A 144 -16.11 11.41 -2.10
C LEU A 144 -15.57 11.69 -3.52
N ALA A 145 -15.75 10.75 -4.45
CA ALA A 145 -15.29 10.88 -5.83
C ALA A 145 -15.98 12.02 -6.59
N ARG A 146 -17.28 12.27 -6.34
CA ARG A 146 -17.99 13.41 -6.94
C ARG A 146 -17.41 14.76 -6.54
N ASP A 147 -16.90 14.87 -5.32
CA ASP A 147 -16.34 16.10 -4.77
C ASP A 147 -14.81 16.15 -4.80
N ALA A 148 -14.18 15.16 -5.41
CA ALA A 148 -12.72 15.05 -5.42
C ALA A 148 -12.06 16.16 -6.23
N ARG A 149 -10.83 16.52 -5.86
CA ARG A 149 -9.99 17.39 -6.69
C ARG A 149 -9.48 16.62 -7.90
N ALA A 150 -9.15 17.33 -8.95
CA ALA A 150 -8.46 16.75 -10.09
C ALA A 150 -7.09 16.19 -9.68
N PHE A 151 -6.69 15.12 -10.33
CA PHE A 151 -5.33 14.59 -10.19
C PHE A 151 -4.29 15.59 -10.71
N ASP A 152 -3.13 15.57 -10.10
CA ASP A 152 -1.97 16.31 -10.59
C ASP A 152 -1.36 15.60 -11.81
N PRO A 153 -1.40 16.22 -13.04
CA PRO A 153 -0.94 15.55 -14.26
C PRO A 153 0.54 15.17 -14.22
N LEU A 154 1.38 15.99 -13.54
CA LEU A 154 2.80 15.69 -13.40
C LEU A 154 3.01 14.42 -12.55
N VAL A 155 2.24 14.28 -11.48
CA VAL A 155 2.32 13.11 -10.59
C VAL A 155 1.78 11.86 -11.29
N GLN A 156 0.68 11.97 -12.04
CA GLN A 156 0.16 10.85 -12.84
C GLN A 156 1.21 10.35 -13.84
N GLU A 157 1.82 11.25 -14.60
CA GLU A 157 2.86 10.89 -15.57
C GLU A 157 4.10 10.31 -14.88
N ALA A 158 4.50 10.87 -13.72
CA ALA A 158 5.61 10.34 -12.93
C ALA A 158 5.34 8.89 -12.48
N LEU A 159 4.16 8.60 -11.95
CA LEU A 159 3.75 7.25 -11.54
C LEU A 159 3.74 6.28 -12.71
N HIS A 160 3.17 6.66 -13.83
CA HIS A 160 3.16 5.84 -15.06
C HIS A 160 4.57 5.46 -15.50
N ARG A 161 5.51 6.42 -15.52
CA ARG A 161 6.91 6.14 -15.87
C ARG A 161 7.63 5.26 -14.86
N VAL A 162 7.32 5.42 -13.57
CA VAL A 162 7.90 4.55 -12.53
C VAL A 162 7.39 3.12 -12.67
N GLU A 163 6.13 2.91 -12.98
CA GLU A 163 5.57 1.56 -13.23
C GLU A 163 6.23 0.89 -14.43
N SER A 164 6.50 1.66 -15.49
CA SER A 164 7.16 1.15 -16.71
C SER A 164 8.66 0.89 -16.52
N ALA A 165 9.35 1.62 -15.62
CA ALA A 165 10.79 1.50 -15.38
C ALA A 165 11.15 1.73 -13.90
N PRO A 166 10.84 0.79 -12.99
CA PRO A 166 11.03 0.98 -11.54
C PRO A 166 12.50 1.08 -11.10
N GLY A 167 13.45 0.57 -11.91
CA GLY A 167 14.88 0.69 -11.65
C GLY A 167 15.49 2.08 -11.92
N GLN A 168 14.69 3.02 -12.46
CA GLN A 168 15.22 4.35 -12.82
C GLN A 168 15.55 5.20 -11.58
N ARG A 169 16.41 6.21 -11.79
CA ARG A 169 16.80 7.16 -10.75
C ARG A 169 15.88 8.39 -10.76
N ALA A 170 15.61 8.97 -9.59
CA ALA A 170 14.78 10.18 -9.46
C ALA A 170 15.26 11.35 -10.35
N ALA A 171 16.58 11.50 -10.50
CA ALA A 171 17.16 12.52 -11.40
C ALA A 171 16.90 12.24 -12.89
N ALA A 172 16.81 10.98 -13.31
CA ALA A 172 16.43 10.64 -14.67
C ALA A 172 14.94 10.94 -14.90
N LEU A 173 14.09 10.57 -13.95
CA LEU A 173 12.65 10.85 -14.00
C LEU A 173 12.36 12.36 -14.10
N SER A 174 13.01 13.21 -13.29
CA SER A 174 12.82 14.65 -13.35
C SER A 174 13.23 15.27 -14.69
N ARG A 175 14.33 14.79 -15.30
CA ARG A 175 14.75 15.21 -16.66
C ARG A 175 13.73 14.80 -17.72
N GLN A 176 13.23 13.56 -17.67
CA GLN A 176 12.23 13.07 -18.61
C GLN A 176 10.91 13.86 -18.54
N LEU A 177 10.57 14.36 -17.35
CA LEU A 177 9.38 15.15 -17.10
C LEU A 177 9.61 16.66 -17.33
N CYS A 178 10.81 17.07 -17.73
CA CYS A 178 11.19 18.47 -17.96
C CYS A 178 10.92 19.40 -16.76
N VAL A 179 11.12 18.88 -15.52
CA VAL A 179 10.96 19.65 -14.29
C VAL A 179 12.19 19.53 -13.38
N SER A 180 12.35 20.49 -12.47
CA SER A 180 13.40 20.39 -11.46
C SER A 180 13.13 19.22 -10.48
N ALA A 181 14.19 18.59 -9.96
CA ALA A 181 14.05 17.53 -8.94
C ALA A 181 13.26 18.02 -7.71
N ARG A 182 13.43 19.28 -7.29
CA ARG A 182 12.69 19.91 -6.19
C ARG A 182 11.20 20.03 -6.49
N THR A 183 10.83 20.41 -7.71
CA THR A 183 9.42 20.51 -8.12
C THR A 183 8.76 19.15 -8.11
N LEU A 184 9.42 18.15 -8.70
CA LEU A 184 8.91 16.78 -8.74
C LEU A 184 8.75 16.23 -7.31
N GLU A 185 9.76 16.34 -6.48
CA GLU A 185 9.73 15.85 -5.08
C GLU A 185 8.58 16.48 -4.30
N ARG A 186 8.44 17.81 -4.35
CA ARG A 186 7.37 18.51 -3.64
C ARG A 186 5.98 18.09 -4.10
N ARG A 187 5.74 18.06 -5.42
CA ARG A 187 4.41 17.69 -5.96
C ARG A 187 4.09 16.22 -5.71
N PHE A 188 5.07 15.35 -5.85
CA PHE A 188 4.92 13.93 -5.61
C PHE A 188 4.58 13.66 -4.12
N LEU A 189 5.34 14.22 -3.19
CA LEU A 189 5.07 14.12 -1.75
C LEU A 189 3.69 14.68 -1.37
N GLN A 190 3.28 15.81 -1.93
CA GLN A 190 1.98 16.43 -1.67
C GLN A 190 0.80 15.57 -2.12
N ASN A 191 0.96 14.75 -3.16
CA ASN A 191 -0.11 13.95 -3.73
C ASN A 191 -0.11 12.48 -3.28
N THR A 192 1.06 11.91 -2.97
CA THR A 192 1.17 10.48 -2.63
C THR A 192 1.49 10.21 -1.16
N GLY A 193 2.03 11.18 -0.45
CA GLY A 193 2.55 10.98 0.91
C GLY A 193 3.98 10.44 0.96
N LEU A 194 4.55 10.01 -0.17
CA LEU A 194 5.93 9.53 -0.27
C LEU A 194 6.77 10.48 -1.12
N GLY A 195 8.05 10.60 -0.80
CA GLY A 195 9.02 11.21 -1.69
C GLY A 195 9.33 10.30 -2.88
N VAL A 196 9.73 10.90 -4.01
CA VAL A 196 10.04 10.15 -5.26
C VAL A 196 11.05 9.03 -5.03
N LYS A 197 12.11 9.30 -4.25
CA LYS A 197 13.14 8.29 -3.95
C LYS A 197 12.59 7.12 -3.14
N ALA A 198 11.75 7.39 -2.13
CA ALA A 198 11.11 6.37 -1.31
C ALA A 198 10.19 5.50 -2.16
N TYR A 199 9.35 6.11 -3.00
CA TYR A 199 8.47 5.40 -3.89
C TYR A 199 9.23 4.51 -4.89
N LEU A 200 10.30 5.03 -5.52
CA LEU A 200 11.16 4.24 -6.41
C LEU A 200 11.82 3.05 -5.68
N ARG A 201 12.25 3.23 -4.43
CA ARG A 201 12.80 2.13 -3.61
C ARG A 201 11.74 1.05 -3.37
N ILE A 202 10.52 1.43 -3.01
CA ILE A 202 9.39 0.51 -2.80
C ILE A 202 9.08 -0.25 -4.09
N ARG A 203 8.94 0.44 -5.22
CA ARG A 203 8.63 -0.20 -6.51
C ARG A 203 9.74 -1.16 -6.96
N ARG A 204 10.99 -0.79 -6.77
CA ARG A 204 12.14 -1.67 -7.05
C ARG A 204 12.15 -2.89 -6.12
N MET A 205 11.88 -2.71 -4.84
CA MET A 205 11.75 -3.80 -3.87
C MET A 205 10.61 -4.76 -4.27
N GLN A 206 9.43 -4.25 -4.64
CA GLN A 206 8.29 -5.06 -5.11
C GLN A 206 8.66 -5.93 -6.34
N GLN A 207 9.38 -5.34 -7.30
CA GLN A 207 9.90 -6.12 -8.44
C GLN A 207 10.92 -7.17 -8.02
N SER A 208 11.78 -6.85 -7.03
CA SER A 208 12.73 -7.83 -6.50
C SER A 208 12.02 -9.03 -5.87
N LEU A 209 10.96 -8.79 -5.09
CA LEU A 209 10.14 -9.86 -4.50
C LEU A 209 9.53 -10.73 -5.62
N GLN A 210 8.93 -10.11 -6.62
CA GLN A 210 8.31 -10.82 -7.75
C GLN A 210 9.34 -11.67 -8.53
N GLN A 211 10.54 -11.13 -8.82
CA GLN A 211 11.57 -11.87 -9.55
C GLN A 211 12.17 -13.00 -8.72
N LEU A 212 12.42 -12.77 -7.42
CA LEU A 212 12.97 -13.79 -6.52
C LEU A 212 12.00 -14.93 -6.23
N SER A 213 10.70 -14.71 -6.42
CA SER A 213 9.67 -15.74 -6.30
C SER A 213 9.58 -16.66 -7.55
N GLN A 214 10.32 -16.34 -8.63
CA GLN A 214 10.35 -17.19 -9.81
C GLN A 214 11.25 -18.42 -9.61
N PRO A 215 10.92 -19.58 -10.20
CA PRO A 215 11.79 -20.75 -10.19
C PRO A 215 13.20 -20.39 -10.72
N HIS A 216 14.22 -20.91 -10.08
CA HIS A 216 15.64 -20.72 -10.46
C HIS A 216 16.14 -19.25 -10.41
N ALA A 217 15.44 -18.36 -9.69
CA ALA A 217 15.91 -16.99 -9.53
C ALA A 217 17.28 -16.93 -8.84
N SER A 218 18.13 -16.02 -9.31
CA SER A 218 19.43 -15.71 -8.70
C SER A 218 19.37 -14.31 -8.08
N ALA A 219 19.71 -14.20 -6.80
CA ALA A 219 19.75 -12.90 -6.13
C ALA A 219 20.79 -11.95 -6.72
N ALA A 220 21.88 -12.47 -7.30
CA ALA A 220 22.88 -11.67 -7.99
C ALA A 220 22.33 -11.11 -9.30
N ASP A 221 21.63 -11.92 -10.09
CA ASP A 221 21.03 -11.50 -11.37
C ASP A 221 19.91 -10.49 -11.14
N VAL A 222 19.05 -10.72 -10.14
CA VAL A 222 17.99 -9.77 -9.75
C VAL A 222 18.59 -8.43 -9.29
N ALA A 223 19.67 -8.47 -8.49
CA ALA A 223 20.35 -7.25 -8.07
C ALA A 223 20.90 -6.47 -9.28
N HIS A 224 21.54 -7.16 -10.21
CA HIS A 224 22.06 -6.54 -11.42
C HIS A 224 20.93 -5.95 -12.30
N ALA A 225 19.90 -6.75 -12.60
CA ALA A 225 18.78 -6.37 -13.45
C ALA A 225 18.02 -5.14 -12.93
N LEU A 226 17.87 -5.02 -11.60
CA LEU A 226 17.15 -3.93 -10.97
C LEU A 226 18.02 -2.75 -10.50
N GLY A 227 19.31 -2.75 -10.87
CA GLY A 227 20.22 -1.64 -10.62
C GLY A 227 20.61 -1.44 -9.15
N TYR A 228 20.66 -2.53 -8.37
CA TYR A 228 21.37 -2.53 -7.09
C TYR A 228 22.88 -2.59 -7.33
N ALA A 229 23.67 -2.06 -6.39
CA ALA A 229 25.11 -2.08 -6.51
C ALA A 229 25.68 -3.52 -6.51
N ASP A 230 25.11 -4.37 -5.69
CA ASP A 230 25.45 -5.78 -5.50
C ASP A 230 24.32 -6.55 -4.81
N GLN A 231 24.48 -7.87 -4.66
CA GLN A 231 23.55 -8.74 -3.94
C GLN A 231 23.39 -8.35 -2.45
N ALA A 232 24.46 -7.84 -1.82
CA ALA A 232 24.40 -7.43 -0.42
C ALA A 232 23.52 -6.17 -0.25
N HIS A 233 23.58 -5.24 -1.21
CA HIS A 233 22.69 -4.08 -1.26
C HIS A 233 21.21 -4.50 -1.44
N LEU A 234 20.91 -5.41 -2.38
CA LEU A 234 19.58 -5.99 -2.53
C LEU A 234 19.07 -6.60 -1.21
N THR A 235 19.90 -7.41 -0.55
CA THR A 235 19.55 -8.06 0.71
C THR A 235 19.23 -7.04 1.81
N ARG A 236 20.06 -5.98 1.97
CA ARG A 236 19.79 -4.92 2.94
C ARG A 236 18.47 -4.19 2.67
N GLU A 237 18.19 -3.87 1.40
CA GLU A 237 16.93 -3.20 1.02
C GLU A 237 15.71 -4.07 1.26
N LEU A 238 15.77 -5.38 0.94
CA LEU A 238 14.66 -6.32 1.20
C LEU A 238 14.40 -6.50 2.70
N VAL A 239 15.44 -6.64 3.51
CA VAL A 239 15.28 -6.73 4.96
C VAL A 239 14.70 -5.43 5.53
N ALA A 240 15.19 -4.27 5.09
CA ALA A 240 14.73 -2.98 5.59
C ALA A 240 13.28 -2.65 5.21
N LEU A 241 12.83 -3.03 4.00
CA LEU A 241 11.50 -2.67 3.49
C LEU A 241 10.47 -3.78 3.63
N ALA A 242 10.87 -5.04 3.50
CA ALA A 242 9.95 -6.18 3.50
C ALA A 242 10.18 -7.17 4.66
N GLY A 243 11.23 -6.99 5.47
CA GLY A 243 11.53 -7.89 6.58
C GLY A 243 12.03 -9.27 6.15
N VAL A 244 12.34 -9.49 4.86
CA VAL A 244 12.71 -10.81 4.32
C VAL A 244 14.09 -10.81 3.68
N ARG A 245 14.70 -12.00 3.61
CA ARG A 245 15.97 -12.20 2.89
C ARG A 245 15.73 -12.92 1.57
N PRO A 246 16.52 -12.66 0.51
CA PRO A 246 16.38 -13.35 -0.78
C PRO A 246 16.33 -14.88 -0.66
N ARG A 247 17.18 -15.47 0.20
CA ARG A 247 17.23 -16.92 0.40
C ARG A 247 15.93 -17.51 0.95
N ASP A 248 15.23 -16.77 1.81
CA ASP A 248 14.01 -17.25 2.46
C ASP A 248 12.86 -17.30 1.43
N LEU A 249 12.80 -16.32 0.51
CA LEU A 249 11.87 -16.29 -0.60
C LEU A 249 12.12 -17.41 -1.61
N MET A 250 13.38 -17.65 -1.96
CA MET A 250 13.76 -18.72 -2.90
C MET A 250 13.50 -20.11 -2.33
N ALA A 251 13.67 -20.31 -1.00
CA ALA A 251 13.42 -21.57 -0.35
C ALA A 251 11.92 -21.91 -0.23
N SER A 252 11.05 -20.91 -0.10
CA SER A 252 9.59 -21.09 -0.01
C SER A 252 8.91 -21.40 -1.35
N GLY A 253 9.66 -21.52 -2.45
CA GLY A 253 9.11 -21.83 -3.78
C GLY A 253 8.12 -20.79 -4.30
N GLY A 254 8.27 -19.53 -3.87
CA GLY A 254 7.38 -18.44 -4.27
C GLY A 254 6.06 -18.37 -3.49
N GLN A 255 5.86 -19.20 -2.49
CA GLN A 255 4.71 -19.11 -1.58
C GLN A 255 4.83 -17.99 -0.52
N ALA A 256 5.82 -17.10 -0.65
CA ALA A 256 5.80 -15.85 0.09
C ALA A 256 4.59 -15.04 -0.38
N SER A 257 3.45 -15.35 0.21
CA SER A 257 2.23 -14.56 0.12
C SER A 257 2.52 -13.23 0.79
N ALA A 258 3.29 -12.38 0.12
CA ALA A 258 3.08 -10.97 0.31
C ALA A 258 1.60 -10.79 -0.02
N VAL A 259 0.78 -10.45 0.96
CA VAL A 259 -0.62 -10.04 0.76
C VAL A 259 -0.55 -8.71 0.01
N THR A 260 -0.18 -8.81 -1.25
CA THR A 260 -0.17 -7.71 -2.20
C THR A 260 -0.97 -8.22 -3.37
N PRO A 261 -2.25 -7.84 -3.48
CA PRO A 261 -3.06 -8.14 -4.65
C PRO A 261 -2.50 -7.48 -5.88
#